data_33f0ff5c0e738c63730266edb1efd84b
#
_entry.id   33f0ff5c0e738c63730266edb1efd84b
#
_cell.length_a   1.000
_cell.length_b   1.000
_cell.length_c   1.000
_cell.angle_alpha   90.00
_cell.angle_beta   90.00
_cell.angle_gamma   90.00
#
_symmetry.space_group_name_H-M   'P 1'
#
loop_
_entity.id
_entity.type
_entity.pdbx_description
1 polymer ?
#
loop_
_entity_poly.entity_id
_entity_poly.type
_entity_poly.pdbx_seq_one_letter_code
_entity_poly.pdbx_strand_id
1 'polypeptide(L)'
;MRTTLLALLMLVGCGGGDDKGLTIYAAASLTEVFQRLEPEARFNFAGSDELAGQLREGARADVYAAASPKYPDELYAGGVIERPRTFATNRLVLIVPRDNPAGIESIDDLAESGIKLVVGAEGVPIGDYTRAVLQDLGRLQVLEQVVSDEDDVKGVVGKVALGEADAGFVYATDVKPVADEVRSIDLPAEAEADVLYPVAIVADAEHRAEAQRFVERLLGADGRRALRAAGFGLP
;
A
#
# COMPACT_ATOMS: atom_id res chain seq x y z
N MET A 1 -53.31 -14.07 -52.77
CA MET A 1 -52.16 -14.71 -52.07
C MET A 1 -51.43 -13.64 -51.28
N ARG A 2 -51.61 -13.61 -49.98
CA ARG A 2 -50.96 -12.67 -49.07
C ARG A 2 -49.90 -13.44 -48.29
N THR A 3 -48.62 -13.18 -48.59
CA THR A 3 -47.48 -13.80 -47.93
C THR A 3 -47.10 -12.96 -46.68
N THR A 4 -47.36 -13.51 -45.50
CA THR A 4 -47.02 -12.91 -44.22
C THR A 4 -45.58 -13.25 -43.91
N LEU A 5 -44.70 -12.26 -43.89
CA LEU A 5 -43.28 -12.37 -43.51
C LEU A 5 -43.16 -12.28 -41.96
N LEU A 6 -42.83 -13.39 -41.34
CA LEU A 6 -42.63 -13.47 -39.91
C LEU A 6 -41.17 -13.01 -39.60
N ALA A 7 -41.00 -11.82 -39.03
CA ALA A 7 -39.70 -11.34 -38.60
C ALA A 7 -39.34 -11.97 -37.24
N LEU A 8 -38.36 -12.87 -37.27
CA LEU A 8 -37.77 -13.47 -36.06
C LEU A 8 -36.82 -12.48 -35.40
N LEU A 9 -37.25 -11.84 -34.30
CA LEU A 9 -36.43 -10.96 -33.51
C LEU A 9 -35.49 -11.83 -32.66
N MET A 10 -34.20 -11.91 -33.07
CA MET A 10 -33.14 -12.49 -32.24
C MET A 10 -32.80 -11.47 -31.16
N LEU A 11 -33.21 -11.76 -29.89
CA LEU A 11 -32.63 -11.12 -28.72
C LEU A 11 -31.18 -11.57 -28.61
N VAL A 12 -30.28 -10.71 -29.02
CA VAL A 12 -28.87 -10.81 -28.65
C VAL A 12 -28.83 -10.44 -27.14
N GLY A 13 -28.81 -11.45 -26.29
CA GLY A 13 -28.49 -11.30 -24.86
C GLY A 13 -27.08 -10.73 -24.78
N CYS A 14 -26.93 -9.47 -24.38
CA CYS A 14 -25.68 -8.98 -23.83
C CYS A 14 -25.35 -9.87 -22.64
N GLY A 15 -24.47 -10.85 -22.86
CA GLY A 15 -23.81 -11.57 -21.78
C GLY A 15 -23.00 -10.54 -21.01
N GLY A 16 -23.50 -10.11 -19.84
CA GLY A 16 -22.68 -9.48 -18.84
C GLY A 16 -21.55 -10.46 -18.56
N GLY A 17 -20.32 -10.09 -18.87
CA GLY A 17 -19.15 -10.86 -18.46
C GLY A 17 -19.28 -11.02 -16.95
N ASP A 18 -19.49 -12.25 -16.50
CA ASP A 18 -19.38 -12.63 -15.10
C ASP A 18 -18.01 -12.13 -14.63
N ASP A 19 -18.02 -11.10 -13.84
CA ASP A 19 -16.85 -10.52 -13.22
C ASP A 19 -16.44 -11.44 -12.04
N LYS A 20 -15.98 -12.65 -12.43
CA LYS A 20 -15.71 -13.77 -11.52
C LYS A 20 -14.32 -13.63 -10.95
N GLY A 21 -14.17 -12.97 -9.80
CA GLY A 21 -12.90 -12.98 -9.09
C GLY A 21 -12.84 -12.00 -7.92
N LEU A 22 -12.21 -12.46 -6.86
CA LEU A 22 -11.91 -11.66 -5.68
C LEU A 22 -11.19 -10.37 -6.07
N THR A 23 -11.73 -9.23 -5.64
CA THR A 23 -11.14 -7.91 -5.85
C THR A 23 -10.58 -7.38 -4.54
N ILE A 24 -9.28 -7.10 -4.50
CA ILE A 24 -8.55 -6.68 -3.30
C ILE A 24 -7.97 -5.28 -3.53
N TYR A 25 -8.37 -4.34 -2.69
CA TYR A 25 -7.74 -3.03 -2.58
C TYR A 25 -6.69 -3.08 -1.49
N ALA A 26 -5.42 -2.88 -1.83
CA ALA A 26 -4.33 -3.05 -0.88
C ALA A 26 -3.27 -1.95 -1.01
N ALA A 27 -2.71 -1.53 0.13
CA ALA A 27 -1.59 -0.61 0.16
C ALA A 27 -0.46 -1.07 -0.78
N ALA A 28 0.17 -0.14 -1.51
CA ALA A 28 1.21 -0.42 -2.51
C ALA A 28 2.36 -1.28 -1.97
N SER A 29 2.72 -1.14 -0.69
CA SER A 29 3.74 -1.97 -0.02
C SER A 29 3.38 -3.46 0.12
N LEU A 30 2.12 -3.86 -0.11
CA LEU A 30 1.64 -5.23 -0.05
C LEU A 30 1.71 -5.97 -1.39
N THR A 31 2.09 -5.28 -2.49
CA THR A 31 2.04 -5.78 -3.86
C THR A 31 2.64 -7.19 -4.00
N GLU A 32 3.89 -7.36 -3.62
CA GLU A 32 4.62 -8.60 -3.86
C GLU A 32 4.08 -9.78 -3.02
N VAL A 33 3.69 -9.51 -1.78
CA VAL A 33 3.20 -10.57 -0.89
C VAL A 33 1.78 -10.98 -1.22
N PHE A 34 0.90 -10.04 -1.59
CA PHE A 34 -0.49 -10.34 -1.90
C PHE A 34 -0.66 -11.03 -3.24
N GLN A 35 0.06 -10.61 -4.29
CA GLN A 35 0.08 -11.30 -5.58
C GLN A 35 0.57 -12.74 -5.46
N ARG A 36 1.49 -13.01 -4.53
CA ARG A 36 1.99 -14.36 -4.26
C ARG A 36 0.99 -15.22 -3.47
N LEU A 37 0.25 -14.59 -2.54
CA LEU A 37 -0.75 -15.29 -1.73
C LEU A 37 -2.04 -15.59 -2.52
N GLU A 38 -2.45 -14.71 -3.43
CA GLU A 38 -3.71 -14.84 -4.17
C GLU A 38 -3.51 -14.44 -5.63
N PRO A 39 -2.76 -15.23 -6.45
CA PRO A 39 -2.39 -14.86 -7.81
C PRO A 39 -3.60 -14.69 -8.77
N GLU A 40 -4.75 -15.27 -8.42
CA GLU A 40 -5.98 -15.21 -9.22
C GLU A 40 -6.86 -14.01 -8.87
N ALA A 41 -6.54 -13.23 -7.82
CA ALA A 41 -7.31 -12.06 -7.44
C ALA A 41 -7.00 -10.87 -8.37
N ARG A 42 -7.96 -9.98 -8.46
CA ARG A 42 -7.75 -8.64 -9.04
C ARG A 42 -7.31 -7.69 -7.94
N PHE A 43 -6.26 -6.97 -8.21
CA PHE A 43 -5.70 -6.02 -7.26
C PHE A 43 -5.82 -4.59 -7.76
N ASN A 44 -6.14 -3.69 -6.83
CA ASN A 44 -5.85 -2.27 -6.94
C ASN A 44 -4.82 -1.94 -5.85
N PHE A 45 -3.59 -1.61 -6.25
CA PHE A 45 -2.51 -1.20 -5.35
C PHE A 45 -2.29 0.30 -5.47
N ALA A 46 -2.44 1.02 -4.37
CA ALA A 46 -2.26 2.47 -4.30
C ALA A 46 -1.99 2.91 -2.85
N GLY A 47 -1.99 4.22 -2.61
CA GLY A 47 -2.02 4.79 -1.26
C GLY A 47 -3.28 4.33 -0.50
N SER A 48 -3.14 4.04 0.79
CA SER A 48 -4.31 3.58 1.58
C SER A 48 -5.40 4.63 1.67
N ASP A 49 -5.04 5.90 1.65
CA ASP A 49 -5.93 7.09 1.62
C ASP A 49 -6.74 7.15 0.32
N GLU A 50 -6.07 6.98 -0.83
CA GLU A 50 -6.69 6.94 -2.14
C GLU A 50 -7.71 5.80 -2.23
N LEU A 51 -7.31 4.58 -1.86
CA LEU A 51 -8.19 3.41 -1.87
C LEU A 51 -9.39 3.58 -0.93
N ALA A 52 -9.19 4.20 0.24
CA ALA A 52 -10.27 4.53 1.15
C ALA A 52 -11.23 5.58 0.55
N GLY A 53 -10.71 6.57 -0.16
CA GLY A 53 -11.49 7.53 -0.93
C GLY A 53 -12.38 6.83 -1.96
N GLN A 54 -11.79 5.96 -2.78
CA GLN A 54 -12.51 5.18 -3.79
C GLN A 54 -13.65 4.34 -3.17
N LEU A 55 -13.40 3.68 -2.02
CA LEU A 55 -14.43 2.91 -1.33
C LEU A 55 -15.56 3.78 -0.79
N ARG A 56 -15.27 4.98 -0.26
CA ARG A 56 -16.30 5.95 0.16
C ARG A 56 -17.17 6.43 -1.00
N GLU A 57 -16.60 6.51 -2.19
CA GLU A 57 -17.28 6.88 -3.44
C GLU A 57 -18.06 5.71 -4.07
N GLY A 58 -18.03 4.52 -3.47
CA GLY A 58 -18.76 3.34 -3.91
C GLY A 58 -18.02 2.46 -4.92
N ALA A 59 -16.68 2.57 -4.99
CA ALA A 59 -15.89 1.61 -5.74
C ALA A 59 -16.05 0.19 -5.18
N ARG A 60 -16.14 -0.79 -6.08
CA ARG A 60 -16.39 -2.18 -5.70
C ARG A 60 -15.08 -2.90 -5.40
N ALA A 61 -14.95 -3.37 -4.17
CA ALA A 61 -13.90 -4.28 -3.75
C ALA A 61 -14.49 -5.28 -2.74
N ASP A 62 -13.81 -6.40 -2.55
CA ASP A 62 -14.20 -7.42 -1.58
C ASP A 62 -13.38 -7.32 -0.29
N VAL A 63 -12.12 -6.91 -0.42
CA VAL A 63 -11.17 -6.78 0.69
C VAL A 63 -10.45 -5.43 0.59
N TYR A 64 -10.25 -4.81 1.76
CA TYR A 64 -9.40 -3.63 1.91
C TYR A 64 -8.28 -3.92 2.92
N ALA A 65 -7.02 -3.66 2.53
CA ALA A 65 -5.84 -3.82 3.37
C ALA A 65 -4.97 -2.56 3.32
N ALA A 66 -4.73 -1.94 4.48
CA ALA A 66 -4.05 -0.66 4.59
C ALA A 66 -2.70 -0.77 5.30
N ALA A 67 -1.83 0.24 5.10
CA ALA A 67 -0.56 0.41 5.78
C ALA A 67 -0.65 1.33 7.03
N SER A 68 -1.87 1.62 7.48
CA SER A 68 -2.16 2.43 8.68
C SER A 68 -3.55 2.10 9.19
N PRO A 69 -3.82 2.13 10.51
CA PRO A 69 -5.16 1.97 11.07
C PRO A 69 -6.13 3.11 10.74
N LYS A 70 -5.64 4.31 10.47
CA LYS A 70 -6.42 5.55 10.29
C LYS A 70 -7.63 5.35 9.37
N TYR A 71 -7.39 4.93 8.13
CA TYR A 71 -8.46 4.80 7.13
C TYR A 71 -9.39 3.61 7.36
N PRO A 72 -8.90 2.40 7.73
CA PRO A 72 -9.78 1.31 8.13
C PRO A 72 -10.70 1.67 9.30
N ASP A 73 -10.21 2.39 10.31
CA ASP A 73 -11.03 2.81 11.44
C ASP A 73 -12.15 3.79 11.00
N GLU A 74 -11.82 4.75 10.13
CA GLU A 74 -12.80 5.68 9.54
C GLU A 74 -13.85 4.95 8.69
N LEU A 75 -13.43 4.02 7.81
CA LEU A 75 -14.33 3.23 6.96
C LEU A 75 -15.23 2.31 7.79
N TYR A 76 -14.70 1.71 8.86
CA TYR A 76 -15.46 0.89 9.79
C TYR A 76 -16.51 1.72 10.53
N ALA A 77 -16.13 2.88 11.03
CA ALA A 77 -17.07 3.81 11.67
C ALA A 77 -18.19 4.26 10.73
N GLY A 78 -17.88 4.38 9.41
CA GLY A 78 -18.84 4.68 8.35
C GLY A 78 -19.64 3.48 7.85
N GLY A 79 -19.39 2.27 8.34
CA GLY A 79 -20.08 1.04 7.91
C GLY A 79 -19.70 0.55 6.51
N VAL A 80 -18.60 1.07 5.92
CA VAL A 80 -18.13 0.70 4.58
C VAL A 80 -17.39 -0.63 4.58
N ILE A 81 -16.69 -0.94 5.67
CA ILE A 81 -15.99 -2.21 5.86
C ILE A 81 -16.39 -2.87 7.17
N GLU A 82 -16.14 -4.15 7.31
CA GLU A 82 -16.24 -4.87 8.57
C GLU A 82 -15.11 -4.46 9.52
N ARG A 83 -15.17 -4.97 10.77
CA ARG A 83 -14.16 -4.67 11.78
C ARG A 83 -12.76 -5.05 11.29
N PRO A 84 -11.81 -4.10 11.19
CA PRO A 84 -10.47 -4.38 10.73
C PRO A 84 -9.68 -5.24 11.73
N ARG A 85 -8.75 -6.04 11.22
CA ARG A 85 -7.87 -6.91 11.99
C ARG A 85 -6.43 -6.68 11.55
N THR A 86 -5.55 -6.35 12.49
CA THR A 86 -4.12 -6.24 12.20
C THR A 86 -3.53 -7.61 11.86
N PHE A 87 -2.83 -7.70 10.73
CA PHE A 87 -2.23 -8.94 10.24
C PHE A 87 -0.71 -8.89 10.12
N ALA A 88 -0.14 -7.68 10.05
CA ALA A 88 1.30 -7.47 9.94
C ALA A 88 1.72 -6.17 10.62
N THR A 89 3.03 -6.08 10.87
CA THR A 89 3.72 -4.85 11.29
C THR A 89 4.88 -4.56 10.35
N ASN A 90 5.40 -3.34 10.37
CA ASN A 90 6.56 -2.92 9.60
C ASN A 90 7.35 -1.86 10.37
N ARG A 91 8.45 -1.41 9.80
CA ARG A 91 9.24 -0.29 10.32
C ARG A 91 9.66 0.62 9.16
N LEU A 92 9.94 1.88 9.47
CA LEU A 92 10.50 2.80 8.50
C LEU A 92 12.01 2.62 8.39
N VAL A 93 12.51 2.88 7.19
CA VAL A 93 13.94 3.04 6.91
C VAL A 93 14.11 4.22 5.96
N LEU A 94 15.29 4.82 5.99
CA LEU A 94 15.73 5.72 4.94
C LEU A 94 16.37 4.90 3.81
N ILE A 95 16.10 5.24 2.55
CA ILE A 95 16.80 4.68 1.40
C ILE A 95 17.55 5.76 0.64
N VAL A 96 18.66 5.35 0.06
CA VAL A 96 19.49 6.18 -0.85
C VAL A 96 19.81 5.35 -2.11
N PRO A 97 20.15 5.95 -3.25
CA PRO A 97 20.67 5.22 -4.40
C PRO A 97 21.80 4.28 -3.99
N ARG A 98 22.00 3.19 -4.72
CA ARG A 98 22.99 2.15 -4.37
C ARG A 98 24.40 2.68 -4.20
N ASP A 99 24.81 3.60 -5.05
CA ASP A 99 26.13 4.26 -5.06
C ASP A 99 26.20 5.47 -4.11
N ASN A 100 25.06 5.91 -3.57
CA ASN A 100 24.95 6.99 -2.59
C ASN A 100 25.80 8.23 -2.93
N PRO A 101 25.55 8.88 -4.06
CA PRO A 101 26.42 9.99 -4.53
C PRO A 101 26.40 11.20 -3.58
N ALA A 102 25.31 11.37 -2.81
CA ALA A 102 25.19 12.44 -1.81
C ALA A 102 25.91 12.13 -0.49
N GLY A 103 26.43 10.91 -0.27
CA GLY A 103 27.19 10.54 0.92
C GLY A 103 26.36 10.46 2.20
N ILE A 104 25.05 10.24 2.10
CA ILE A 104 24.11 10.18 3.25
C ILE A 104 24.33 8.88 4.01
N GLU A 105 24.68 8.95 5.30
CA GLU A 105 24.91 7.80 6.17
C GLU A 105 23.89 7.74 7.34
N SER A 106 23.20 8.85 7.59
CA SER A 106 22.23 8.98 8.68
C SER A 106 21.11 9.96 8.34
N ILE A 107 20.08 10.01 9.17
CA ILE A 107 18.98 11.00 9.07
C ILE A 107 19.50 12.44 9.30
N ASP A 108 20.59 12.61 10.05
CA ASP A 108 21.14 13.94 10.36
C ASP A 108 21.75 14.59 9.11
N ASP A 109 22.26 13.80 8.17
CA ASP A 109 22.84 14.28 6.92
C ASP A 109 21.79 14.89 5.97
N LEU A 110 20.51 14.54 6.17
CA LEU A 110 19.41 15.13 5.40
C LEU A 110 19.20 16.62 5.65
N ALA A 111 19.77 17.17 6.72
CA ALA A 111 19.71 18.61 7.01
C ALA A 111 20.71 19.43 6.17
N GLU A 112 21.61 18.78 5.43
CA GLU A 112 22.55 19.47 4.56
C GLU A 112 21.85 20.10 3.36
N SER A 113 22.35 21.28 2.95
CA SER A 113 21.76 21.99 1.82
C SER A 113 21.99 21.27 0.49
N GLY A 114 20.97 21.19 -0.33
CA GLY A 114 21.04 20.63 -1.68
C GLY A 114 20.70 19.15 -1.76
N ILE A 115 20.39 18.48 -0.65
CA ILE A 115 19.83 17.13 -0.65
C ILE A 115 18.43 17.16 -1.30
N LYS A 116 18.17 16.22 -2.19
CA LYS A 116 16.85 16.03 -2.81
C LYS A 116 16.15 14.90 -2.06
N LEU A 117 15.28 15.27 -1.13
CA LEU A 117 14.47 14.32 -0.38
C LEU A 117 13.13 14.08 -1.07
N VAL A 118 12.67 12.83 -1.14
CA VAL A 118 11.33 12.45 -1.57
C VAL A 118 10.60 11.76 -0.43
N VAL A 119 9.33 12.12 -0.22
CA VAL A 119 8.50 11.58 0.86
C VAL A 119 7.09 11.25 0.34
N GLY A 120 6.31 10.49 1.09
CA GLY A 120 4.88 10.39 0.84
C GLY A 120 4.18 11.70 1.16
N ALA A 121 3.13 12.05 0.40
CA ALA A 121 2.30 13.22 0.65
C ALA A 121 1.65 13.15 2.03
N GLU A 122 1.22 14.30 2.54
CA GLU A 122 0.44 14.36 3.77
C GLU A 122 -0.89 13.61 3.59
N GLY A 123 -1.25 12.78 4.58
CA GLY A 123 -2.39 11.88 4.49
C GLY A 123 -2.05 10.49 3.97
N VAL A 124 -1.06 10.35 3.11
CA VAL A 124 -0.53 9.04 2.70
C VAL A 124 0.16 8.38 3.89
N PRO A 125 -0.09 7.09 4.21
CA PRO A 125 0.46 6.44 5.40
C PRO A 125 1.98 6.61 5.57
N ILE A 126 2.77 6.37 4.52
CA ILE A 126 4.24 6.54 4.62
C ILE A 126 4.62 8.00 4.88
N GLY A 127 3.88 8.96 4.34
CA GLY A 127 4.09 10.39 4.58
C GLY A 127 3.74 10.79 6.01
N ASP A 128 2.62 10.32 6.55
CA ASP A 128 2.19 10.57 7.93
C ASP A 128 3.20 9.97 8.93
N TYR A 129 3.65 8.73 8.71
CA TYR A 129 4.68 8.11 9.55
C TYR A 129 6.04 8.82 9.46
N THR A 130 6.45 9.26 8.26
CA THR A 130 7.68 10.02 8.06
C THR A 130 7.65 11.30 8.89
N ARG A 131 6.56 12.05 8.83
CA ARG A 131 6.39 13.30 9.59
C ARG A 131 6.37 13.05 11.10
N ALA A 132 5.70 12.00 11.55
CA ALA A 132 5.67 11.62 12.97
C ALA A 132 7.09 11.28 13.47
N VAL A 133 7.84 10.45 12.77
CA VAL A 133 9.22 10.09 13.10
C VAL A 133 10.11 11.34 13.14
N LEU A 134 10.04 12.20 12.13
CA LEU A 134 10.82 13.45 12.10
C LEU A 134 10.46 14.39 13.25
N GLN A 135 9.18 14.42 13.64
CA GLN A 135 8.73 15.21 14.77
C GLN A 135 9.29 14.66 16.09
N ASP A 136 9.21 13.35 16.32
CA ASP A 136 9.69 12.70 17.54
C ASP A 136 11.22 12.85 17.71
N LEU A 137 11.95 12.84 16.59
CA LEU A 137 13.39 13.11 16.57
C LEU A 137 13.76 14.59 16.64
N GLY A 138 12.79 15.52 16.56
CA GLY A 138 13.06 16.96 16.48
C GLY A 138 13.77 17.36 15.19
N ARG A 139 13.47 16.70 14.07
CA ARG A 139 14.10 16.87 12.75
C ARG A 139 13.14 17.34 11.66
N LEU A 140 12.01 17.95 11.99
CA LEU A 140 11.03 18.42 11.01
C LEU A 140 11.60 19.35 9.95
N GLN A 141 12.70 20.08 10.25
CA GLN A 141 13.39 20.94 9.28
C GLN A 141 13.92 20.15 8.07
N VAL A 142 14.11 18.83 8.16
CA VAL A 142 14.50 17.98 7.03
C VAL A 142 13.47 18.05 5.89
N LEU A 143 12.20 18.32 6.22
CA LEU A 143 11.15 18.47 5.20
C LEU A 143 11.33 19.69 4.29
N GLU A 144 12.20 20.64 4.64
CA GLU A 144 12.58 21.76 3.76
C GLU A 144 13.37 21.30 2.52
N GLN A 145 13.96 20.10 2.57
CA GLN A 145 14.68 19.48 1.47
C GLN A 145 13.77 18.65 0.52
N VAL A 146 12.46 18.59 0.80
CA VAL A 146 11.53 17.79 -0.02
C VAL A 146 11.37 18.43 -1.39
N VAL A 147 11.69 17.68 -2.43
CA VAL A 147 11.56 18.07 -3.84
C VAL A 147 10.31 17.45 -4.50
N SER A 148 9.74 16.43 -3.89
CA SER A 148 8.52 15.78 -4.39
C SER A 148 7.79 15.03 -3.27
N ASP A 149 6.48 15.13 -3.30
CA ASP A 149 5.54 14.35 -2.47
C ASP A 149 4.89 13.28 -3.36
N GLU A 150 4.88 12.02 -2.90
CA GLU A 150 4.40 10.87 -3.65
C GLU A 150 3.07 10.35 -3.10
N ASP A 151 2.22 9.85 -4.01
CA ASP A 151 0.89 9.33 -3.68
C ASP A 151 0.94 7.96 -2.99
N ASP A 152 2.08 7.27 -3.05
CA ASP A 152 2.33 6.02 -2.33
C ASP A 152 3.83 5.76 -2.13
N VAL A 153 4.17 4.69 -1.37
CA VAL A 153 5.56 4.34 -1.09
C VAL A 153 6.34 3.86 -2.32
N LYS A 154 5.67 3.28 -3.34
CA LYS A 154 6.36 2.82 -4.56
C LYS A 154 6.85 4.00 -5.41
N GLY A 155 6.13 5.13 -5.37
CA GLY A 155 6.59 6.39 -5.94
C GLY A 155 7.90 6.86 -5.29
N VAL A 156 7.98 6.84 -3.96
CA VAL A 156 9.22 7.16 -3.22
C VAL A 156 10.36 6.22 -3.63
N VAL A 157 10.12 4.90 -3.60
CA VAL A 157 11.12 3.89 -3.99
C VAL A 157 11.62 4.14 -5.41
N GLY A 158 10.70 4.36 -6.35
CA GLY A 158 11.03 4.54 -7.77
C GLY A 158 11.96 5.74 -8.01
N LYS A 159 11.67 6.89 -7.39
CA LYS A 159 12.50 8.09 -7.55
C LYS A 159 13.90 7.93 -7.00
N VAL A 160 14.06 7.27 -5.85
CA VAL A 160 15.38 7.00 -5.29
C VAL A 160 16.13 5.97 -6.13
N ALA A 161 15.49 4.88 -6.53
CA ALA A 161 16.09 3.83 -7.35
C ALA A 161 16.58 4.35 -8.72
N LEU A 162 15.85 5.31 -9.31
CA LEU A 162 16.23 5.97 -10.57
C LEU A 162 17.27 7.10 -10.40
N GLY A 163 17.66 7.44 -9.17
CA GLY A 163 18.57 8.54 -8.87
C GLY A 163 17.96 9.94 -9.12
N GLU A 164 16.64 10.05 -9.17
CA GLU A 164 15.94 11.33 -9.27
C GLU A 164 15.91 12.07 -7.93
N ALA A 165 16.04 11.32 -6.82
CA ALA A 165 16.18 11.82 -5.46
C ALA A 165 17.40 11.19 -4.78
N ASP A 166 17.98 11.93 -3.81
CA ASP A 166 19.16 11.49 -3.06
C ASP A 166 18.75 10.58 -1.88
N ALA A 167 17.54 10.75 -1.35
CA ALA A 167 17.01 9.94 -0.25
C ALA A 167 15.48 9.92 -0.24
N GLY A 168 14.92 8.91 0.46
CA GLY A 168 13.49 8.80 0.70
C GLY A 168 13.17 7.88 1.88
N PHE A 169 12.05 8.12 2.56
CA PHE A 169 11.56 7.26 3.63
C PHE A 169 10.60 6.22 3.07
N VAL A 170 10.85 4.94 3.40
CA VAL A 170 10.05 3.80 2.93
C VAL A 170 9.88 2.79 4.05
N TYR A 171 9.04 1.77 3.82
CA TYR A 171 9.00 0.62 4.74
C TYR A 171 10.16 -0.34 4.45
N ALA A 172 10.67 -1.00 5.50
CA ALA A 172 11.78 -1.94 5.35
C ALA A 172 11.51 -3.06 4.33
N THR A 173 10.26 -3.46 4.17
CA THR A 173 9.85 -4.47 3.18
C THR A 173 9.96 -4.02 1.73
N ASP A 174 9.89 -2.72 1.46
CA ASP A 174 9.98 -2.16 0.11
C ASP A 174 11.41 -2.16 -0.44
N VAL A 175 12.42 -2.33 0.41
CA VAL A 175 13.84 -2.37 0.02
C VAL A 175 14.18 -3.68 -0.69
N LYS A 176 13.63 -4.81 -0.24
CA LYS A 176 14.01 -6.14 -0.73
C LYS A 176 13.84 -6.33 -2.23
N PRO A 177 12.75 -5.90 -2.87
CA PRO A 177 12.59 -6.03 -4.32
C PRO A 177 13.61 -5.22 -5.16
N VAL A 178 14.18 -4.15 -4.57
CA VAL A 178 15.06 -3.18 -5.24
C VAL A 178 16.45 -3.12 -4.59
N ALA A 179 16.86 -4.17 -3.89
CA ALA A 179 18.11 -4.21 -3.12
C ALA A 179 19.38 -4.00 -3.97
N ASP A 180 19.31 -4.22 -5.28
CA ASP A 180 20.41 -3.95 -6.22
C ASP A 180 20.48 -2.48 -6.68
N GLU A 181 19.39 -1.71 -6.44
CA GLU A 181 19.24 -0.33 -6.91
C GLU A 181 19.37 0.68 -5.77
N VAL A 182 19.02 0.27 -4.53
CA VAL A 182 19.05 1.15 -3.36
C VAL A 182 19.83 0.52 -2.20
N ARG A 183 20.24 1.36 -1.25
CA ARG A 183 20.79 0.99 0.05
C ARG A 183 19.86 1.53 1.14
N SER A 184 19.54 0.73 2.15
CA SER A 184 18.79 1.18 3.32
C SER A 184 19.72 1.64 4.44
N ILE A 185 19.27 2.64 5.17
CA ILE A 185 19.88 3.20 6.39
C ILE A 185 18.83 3.06 7.47
N ASP A 186 19.16 2.37 8.56
CA ASP A 186 18.25 2.23 9.69
C ASP A 186 18.07 3.57 10.41
N LEU A 187 16.86 3.82 10.88
CA LEU A 187 16.58 4.98 11.70
C LEU A 187 17.05 4.73 13.15
N PRO A 188 17.30 5.78 13.94
CA PRO A 188 17.57 5.63 15.36
C PRO A 188 16.46 4.86 16.09
N ALA A 189 16.81 4.08 17.11
CA ALA A 189 15.84 3.24 17.83
C ALA A 189 14.69 4.06 18.46
N GLU A 190 14.95 5.31 18.77
CA GLU A 190 13.95 6.26 19.29
C GLU A 190 12.92 6.69 18.25
N ALA A 191 13.18 6.39 16.98
CA ALA A 191 12.33 6.73 15.82
C ALA A 191 11.43 5.58 15.36
N GLU A 192 11.30 4.50 16.15
CA GLU A 192 10.46 3.36 15.78
C GLU A 192 8.98 3.76 15.82
N ALA A 193 8.36 3.85 14.63
CA ALA A 193 6.93 3.96 14.49
C ALA A 193 6.31 2.55 14.47
N ASP A 194 5.26 2.34 15.24
CA ASP A 194 4.44 1.13 15.16
C ASP A 194 3.61 1.15 13.86
N VAL A 195 4.20 0.70 12.77
CA VAL A 195 3.50 0.59 11.48
C VAL A 195 2.63 -0.65 11.48
N LEU A 196 1.32 -0.47 11.55
CA LEU A 196 0.33 -1.54 11.61
C LEU A 196 -0.39 -1.70 10.27
N TYR A 197 -0.58 -2.95 9.86
CA TYR A 197 -1.31 -3.31 8.65
C TYR A 197 -2.62 -4.00 8.99
N PRO A 198 -3.75 -3.28 8.97
CA PRO A 198 -5.08 -3.88 9.10
C PRO A 198 -5.64 -4.34 7.77
N VAL A 199 -6.48 -5.38 7.84
CA VAL A 199 -7.29 -5.91 6.74
C VAL A 199 -8.74 -6.02 7.17
N ALA A 200 -9.68 -5.75 6.26
CA ALA A 200 -11.11 -5.93 6.47
C ALA A 200 -11.81 -6.38 5.19
N ILE A 201 -12.97 -7.02 5.36
CA ILE A 201 -13.90 -7.32 4.27
C ILE A 201 -14.76 -6.08 4.05
N VAL A 202 -15.01 -5.72 2.80
CA VAL A 202 -15.94 -4.63 2.44
C VAL A 202 -17.37 -5.08 2.76
N ALA A 203 -18.18 -4.20 3.32
CA ALA A 203 -19.49 -4.57 3.88
C ALA A 203 -20.45 -5.16 2.82
N ASP A 204 -20.39 -4.66 1.60
CA ASP A 204 -21.17 -5.07 0.43
C ASP A 204 -20.38 -5.91 -0.58
N ALA A 205 -19.32 -6.61 -0.12
CA ALA A 205 -18.48 -7.48 -0.94
C ALA A 205 -19.30 -8.47 -1.78
N GLU A 206 -19.07 -8.43 -3.10
CA GLU A 206 -19.77 -9.36 -4.04
C GLU A 206 -19.24 -10.80 -3.89
N HIS A 207 -17.96 -10.96 -3.60
CA HIS A 207 -17.29 -12.26 -3.41
C HIS A 207 -16.98 -12.52 -1.94
N ARG A 208 -17.99 -12.33 -1.05
CA ARG A 208 -17.81 -12.40 0.41
C ARG A 208 -17.17 -13.69 0.91
N ALA A 209 -17.54 -14.84 0.34
CA ALA A 209 -16.98 -16.13 0.77
C ALA A 209 -15.50 -16.27 0.41
N GLU A 210 -15.10 -15.76 -0.76
CA GLU A 210 -13.72 -15.67 -1.22
C GLU A 210 -12.92 -14.71 -0.35
N ALA A 211 -13.48 -13.54 -0.04
CA ALA A 211 -12.89 -12.55 0.85
C ALA A 211 -12.62 -13.14 2.25
N GLN A 212 -13.57 -13.87 2.81
CA GLN A 212 -13.39 -14.55 4.11
C GLN A 212 -12.26 -15.58 4.04
N ARG A 213 -12.23 -16.42 3.01
CA ARG A 213 -11.12 -17.41 2.83
C ARG A 213 -9.76 -16.73 2.68
N PHE A 214 -9.68 -15.63 1.92
CA PHE A 214 -8.43 -14.87 1.78
C PHE A 214 -7.98 -14.30 3.12
N VAL A 215 -8.85 -13.62 3.86
CA VAL A 215 -8.54 -13.03 5.17
C VAL A 215 -8.14 -14.11 6.18
N GLU A 216 -8.84 -15.24 6.23
CA GLU A 216 -8.48 -16.37 7.10
C GLU A 216 -7.11 -16.95 6.74
N ARG A 217 -6.81 -17.14 5.45
CA ARG A 217 -5.49 -17.60 4.99
C ARG A 217 -4.40 -16.60 5.31
N LEU A 218 -4.64 -15.28 5.10
CA LEU A 218 -3.69 -14.21 5.42
C LEU A 218 -3.31 -14.23 6.91
N LEU A 219 -4.29 -14.39 7.79
CA LEU A 219 -4.11 -14.44 9.24
C LEU A 219 -3.62 -15.81 9.74
N GLY A 220 -3.75 -16.84 8.92
CA GLY A 220 -3.34 -18.22 9.20
C GLY A 220 -1.85 -18.47 9.02
N ALA A 221 -1.45 -19.74 9.14
CA ALA A 221 -0.04 -20.15 9.09
C ALA A 221 0.63 -19.80 7.75
N ASP A 222 -0.08 -19.93 6.63
CA ASP A 222 0.46 -19.70 5.29
C ASP A 222 0.71 -18.21 5.04
N GLY A 223 -0.26 -17.35 5.40
CA GLY A 223 -0.11 -15.91 5.31
C GLY A 223 1.02 -15.39 6.21
N ARG A 224 1.04 -15.84 7.47
CA ARG A 224 2.11 -15.46 8.42
C ARG A 224 3.50 -15.87 7.92
N ARG A 225 3.63 -17.04 7.28
CA ARG A 225 4.88 -17.52 6.67
C ARG A 225 5.28 -16.63 5.48
N ALA A 226 4.33 -16.30 4.60
CA ALA A 226 4.57 -15.44 3.44
C ALA A 226 4.97 -14.02 3.86
N LEU A 227 4.29 -13.45 4.86
CA LEU A 227 4.60 -12.13 5.42
C LEU A 227 6.00 -12.07 6.01
N ARG A 228 6.38 -13.05 6.86
CA ARG A 228 7.76 -13.13 7.38
C ARG A 228 8.81 -13.27 6.28
N ALA A 229 8.55 -14.09 5.26
CA ALA A 229 9.44 -14.26 4.12
C ALA A 229 9.60 -12.97 3.30
N ALA A 230 8.58 -12.11 3.29
CA ALA A 230 8.62 -10.78 2.68
C ALA A 230 9.31 -9.72 3.57
N GLY A 231 9.53 -10.00 4.87
CA GLY A 231 10.18 -9.10 5.80
C GLY A 231 9.24 -8.36 6.76
N PHE A 232 7.94 -8.65 6.70
CA PHE A 232 6.98 -8.08 7.66
C PHE A 232 7.15 -8.68 9.05
N GLY A 233 6.93 -7.86 10.08
CA GLY A 233 6.65 -8.30 11.43
C GLY A 233 5.23 -8.87 11.54
N LEU A 234 4.94 -9.56 12.64
CA LEU A 234 3.61 -10.06 12.97
C LEU A 234 3.17 -9.47 14.31
N PRO A 235 1.86 -9.16 14.48
CA PRO A 235 1.30 -8.70 15.74
C PRO A 235 1.31 -9.77 16.81
#